data_b761137ddc382880218373c2b424092a
#
_entry.id   b761137ddc382880218373c2b424092a
#
_cell.length_a   1.000
_cell.length_b   1.000
_cell.length_c   1.000
_cell.angle_alpha   90.00
_cell.angle_beta   90.00
_cell.angle_gamma   90.00
#
_symmetry.space_group_name_H-M   'P 1'
#
loop_
_entity.id
_entity.type
_entity.pdbx_description
1 polymer ?
#
loop_
_entity_poly.entity_id
_entity_poly.type
_entity_poly.pdbx_seq_one_letter_code
_entity_poly.pdbx_strand_id
1 'polypeptide(L)'
;MFSAFPITDPTLIFFIVMLIILFAPIVMGKLRIPHIVGMVLAGVAVGEYGFNILERDDSFELFGRVGLYYIMFLAALEMDSSSLKRNKYRFMMFGLATFVVPFGLIYLLGTSFLHYTTAASLLLATLMASNTLIAYPIIGRYGLQRNPAVALSVGSTMIALFLSLVVLAMIVAAHHEGGDALFWLWFVLKVVAFCAGMAFFVPRLTRWFLRRYSDAVMQFIFVMAILFLSA
;
A
#
# COMPACT_ATOMS: atom_id res chain seq x y z
N MET A 1 -35.54 16.89 12.99
CA MET A 1 -34.76 16.06 13.93
C MET A 1 -33.71 15.21 13.20
N PHE A 2 -33.26 15.63 12.02
CA PHE A 2 -32.22 14.97 11.20
C PHE A 2 -31.02 15.87 10.91
N SER A 3 -30.77 16.89 11.78
CA SER A 3 -29.63 17.82 11.62
C SER A 3 -28.33 17.34 12.32
N ALA A 4 -28.22 16.05 12.61
CA ALA A 4 -27.05 15.48 13.30
C ALA A 4 -26.11 14.69 12.35
N PHE A 5 -26.34 14.68 11.04
CA PHE A 5 -25.50 14.03 10.06
C PHE A 5 -24.91 15.06 9.08
N PRO A 6 -23.65 14.95 8.66
CA PRO A 6 -22.65 13.94 9.07
C PRO A 6 -22.12 14.15 10.48
N ILE A 7 -21.70 13.04 11.14
CA ILE A 7 -21.05 13.08 12.45
C ILE A 7 -19.62 13.57 12.25
N THR A 8 -19.30 14.67 12.95
CA THR A 8 -17.98 15.33 12.89
C THR A 8 -17.12 15.09 14.13
N ASP A 9 -17.70 14.52 15.20
CA ASP A 9 -16.95 14.20 16.43
C ASP A 9 -16.00 13.01 16.19
N PRO A 10 -14.66 13.21 16.29
CA PRO A 10 -13.68 12.16 16.04
C PRO A 10 -13.87 10.93 16.94
N THR A 11 -14.35 11.11 18.17
CA THR A 11 -14.57 10.01 19.12
C THR A 11 -15.74 9.13 18.68
N LEU A 12 -16.84 9.74 18.23
CA LEU A 12 -17.99 9.02 17.70
C LEU A 12 -17.67 8.34 16.37
N ILE A 13 -16.92 9.01 15.49
CA ILE A 13 -16.43 8.42 14.23
C ILE A 13 -15.63 7.16 14.55
N PHE A 14 -14.66 7.25 15.45
CA PHE A 14 -13.82 6.13 15.86
C PHE A 14 -14.65 4.99 16.46
N PHE A 15 -15.62 5.30 17.31
CA PHE A 15 -16.53 4.30 17.90
C PHE A 15 -17.33 3.54 16.83
N ILE A 16 -17.92 4.25 15.87
CA ILE A 16 -18.70 3.63 14.79
C ILE A 16 -17.79 2.75 13.90
N VAL A 17 -16.59 3.21 13.60
CA VAL A 17 -15.61 2.41 12.85
C VAL A 17 -15.23 1.14 13.60
N MET A 18 -15.02 1.22 14.92
CA MET A 18 -14.75 0.03 15.74
C MET A 18 -15.92 -0.95 15.74
N LEU A 19 -17.16 -0.45 15.76
CA LEU A 19 -18.34 -1.30 15.60
C LEU A 19 -18.38 -1.98 14.24
N ILE A 20 -18.07 -1.27 13.17
CA ILE A 20 -18.01 -1.84 11.82
C ILE A 20 -16.93 -2.92 11.75
N ILE A 21 -15.72 -2.65 12.28
CA ILE A 21 -14.62 -3.63 12.31
C ILE A 21 -15.00 -4.88 13.10
N LEU A 22 -15.81 -4.72 14.16
CA LEU A 22 -16.27 -5.84 14.97
C LEU A 22 -17.38 -6.64 14.28
N PHE A 23 -18.41 -5.97 13.79
CA PHE A 23 -19.64 -6.62 13.30
C PHE A 23 -19.56 -7.06 11.85
N ALA A 24 -18.89 -6.31 10.97
CA ALA A 24 -18.81 -6.65 9.55
C ALA A 24 -18.19 -8.05 9.31
N PRO A 25 -17.08 -8.45 9.97
CA PRO A 25 -16.55 -9.81 9.84
C PRO A 25 -17.51 -10.91 10.34
N ILE A 26 -18.27 -10.64 11.41
CA ILE A 26 -19.23 -11.60 11.97
C ILE A 26 -20.37 -11.85 10.99
N VAL A 27 -20.92 -10.79 10.42
CA VAL A 27 -22.01 -10.87 9.44
C VAL A 27 -21.52 -11.55 8.16
N MET A 28 -20.37 -11.12 7.65
CA MET A 28 -19.78 -11.70 6.42
C MET A 28 -19.39 -13.16 6.60
N GLY A 29 -18.92 -13.55 7.78
CA GLY A 29 -18.62 -14.94 8.11
C GLY A 29 -19.85 -15.85 8.00
N LYS A 30 -21.02 -15.38 8.43
CA LYS A 30 -22.29 -16.11 8.26
C LYS A 30 -22.72 -16.23 6.80
N LEU A 31 -22.42 -15.22 6.00
CA LEU A 31 -22.72 -15.19 4.55
C LEU A 31 -21.67 -15.91 3.70
N ARG A 32 -20.58 -16.45 4.30
CA ARG A 32 -19.43 -17.07 3.61
C ARG A 32 -18.74 -16.11 2.63
N ILE A 33 -18.77 -14.82 2.91
CA ILE A 33 -18.12 -13.77 2.13
C ILE A 33 -16.82 -13.36 2.84
N PRO A 34 -15.74 -13.03 2.12
CA PRO A 34 -14.51 -12.53 2.72
C PRO A 34 -14.78 -11.29 3.60
N HIS A 35 -14.23 -11.24 4.80
CA HIS A 35 -14.47 -10.18 5.78
C HIS A 35 -14.13 -8.78 5.26
N ILE A 36 -13.08 -8.68 4.42
CA ILE A 36 -12.63 -7.43 3.81
C ILE A 36 -13.74 -6.80 2.95
N VAL A 37 -14.47 -7.62 2.19
CA VAL A 37 -15.59 -7.15 1.35
C VAL A 37 -16.65 -6.48 2.22
N GLY A 38 -16.97 -7.08 3.36
CA GLY A 38 -17.95 -6.51 4.30
C GLY A 38 -17.50 -5.17 4.89
N MET A 39 -16.22 -5.06 5.25
CA MET A 39 -15.68 -3.80 5.75
C MET A 39 -15.70 -2.70 4.69
N VAL A 40 -15.38 -3.02 3.44
CA VAL A 40 -15.44 -2.06 2.31
C VAL A 40 -16.88 -1.64 2.06
N LEU A 41 -17.83 -2.60 1.99
CA LEU A 41 -19.25 -2.29 1.79
C LEU A 41 -19.83 -1.45 2.93
N ALA A 42 -19.47 -1.76 4.18
CA ALA A 42 -19.88 -0.95 5.33
C ALA A 42 -19.30 0.47 5.26
N GLY A 43 -18.02 0.61 4.85
CA GLY A 43 -17.38 1.91 4.64
C GLY A 43 -18.09 2.74 3.55
N VAL A 44 -18.47 2.11 2.43
CA VAL A 44 -19.24 2.76 1.36
C VAL A 44 -20.62 3.19 1.86
N ALA A 45 -21.29 2.33 2.63
CA ALA A 45 -22.64 2.65 3.15
C ALA A 45 -22.63 3.82 4.13
N VAL A 46 -21.63 3.90 5.01
CA VAL A 46 -21.54 4.91 6.07
C VAL A 46 -20.89 6.21 5.57
N GLY A 47 -20.10 6.14 4.48
CA GLY A 47 -19.35 7.25 3.92
C GLY A 47 -20.19 8.28 3.19
N GLU A 48 -19.50 9.30 2.68
CA GLU A 48 -20.08 10.50 2.02
C GLU A 48 -20.99 10.17 0.84
N TYR A 49 -20.64 9.15 0.04
CA TYR A 49 -21.43 8.74 -1.14
C TYR A 49 -22.50 7.68 -0.83
N GLY A 50 -22.61 7.23 0.44
CA GLY A 50 -23.65 6.33 0.92
C GLY A 50 -24.72 7.07 1.70
N PHE A 51 -24.90 6.68 2.97
CA PHE A 51 -25.87 7.34 3.88
C PHE A 51 -25.34 8.65 4.48
N ASN A 52 -24.12 9.06 4.17
CA ASN A 52 -23.45 10.25 4.68
C ASN A 52 -23.53 10.37 6.22
N ILE A 53 -23.25 9.27 6.91
CA ILE A 53 -23.29 9.20 8.37
C ILE A 53 -22.01 9.76 8.99
N LEU A 54 -20.86 9.47 8.37
CA LEU A 54 -19.55 9.88 8.84
C LEU A 54 -18.90 10.83 7.84
N GLU A 55 -18.37 11.94 8.36
CA GLU A 55 -17.46 12.80 7.61
C GLU A 55 -16.04 12.24 7.63
N ARG A 56 -15.33 12.37 6.51
CA ARG A 56 -13.93 11.97 6.41
C ARG A 56 -13.06 13.03 7.06
N ASP A 57 -12.58 12.75 8.27
CA ASP A 57 -11.68 13.62 9.03
C ASP A 57 -10.21 13.20 8.81
N ASP A 58 -9.28 14.15 8.96
CA ASP A 58 -7.83 13.93 8.87
C ASP A 58 -7.34 12.86 9.86
N SER A 59 -7.97 12.79 11.05
CA SER A 59 -7.67 11.77 12.06
C SER A 59 -7.98 10.37 11.55
N PHE A 60 -9.12 10.21 10.87
CA PHE A 60 -9.52 8.93 10.27
C PHE A 60 -8.58 8.50 9.15
N GLU A 61 -8.17 9.46 8.31
CA GLU A 61 -7.20 9.20 7.25
C GLU A 61 -5.84 8.79 7.81
N LEU A 62 -5.38 9.43 8.89
CA LEU A 62 -4.15 9.07 9.58
C LEU A 62 -4.19 7.62 10.09
N PHE A 63 -5.27 7.19 10.76
CA PHE A 63 -5.44 5.81 11.22
C PHE A 63 -5.41 4.79 10.07
N GLY A 64 -6.05 5.12 8.94
CA GLY A 64 -6.02 4.28 7.75
C GLY A 64 -4.60 4.12 7.18
N ARG A 65 -3.84 5.21 7.10
CA ARG A 65 -2.43 5.20 6.65
C ARG A 65 -1.54 4.39 7.61
N VAL A 66 -1.70 4.60 8.93
CA VAL A 66 -0.98 3.82 9.95
C VAL A 66 -1.24 2.32 9.79
N GLY A 67 -2.51 1.94 9.64
CA GLY A 67 -2.88 0.54 9.44
C GLY A 67 -2.28 -0.05 8.16
N LEU A 68 -2.29 0.69 7.06
CA LEU A 68 -1.70 0.28 5.79
C LEU A 68 -0.18 0.04 5.93
N TYR A 69 0.55 0.99 6.50
CA TYR A 69 1.99 0.88 6.71
C TYR A 69 2.34 -0.28 7.64
N TYR A 70 1.54 -0.48 8.69
CA TYR A 70 1.74 -1.58 9.62
C TYR A 70 1.57 -2.96 8.95
N ILE A 71 0.53 -3.13 8.12
CA ILE A 71 0.32 -4.38 7.37
C ILE A 71 1.47 -4.62 6.38
N MET A 72 1.92 -3.58 5.66
CA MET A 72 3.07 -3.69 4.77
C MET A 72 4.36 -4.09 5.50
N PHE A 73 4.57 -3.52 6.69
CA PHE A 73 5.71 -3.86 7.53
C PHE A 73 5.65 -5.31 8.03
N LEU A 74 4.50 -5.76 8.52
CA LEU A 74 4.32 -7.17 8.93
C LEU A 74 4.58 -8.13 7.77
N ALA A 75 4.04 -7.83 6.59
CA ALA A 75 4.28 -8.63 5.40
C ALA A 75 5.78 -8.70 5.04
N ALA A 76 6.49 -7.58 5.16
CA ALA A 76 7.94 -7.54 4.91
C ALA A 76 8.74 -8.33 5.96
N LEU A 77 8.33 -8.32 7.24
CA LEU A 77 8.99 -9.07 8.31
C LEU A 77 8.83 -10.59 8.16
N GLU A 78 7.66 -11.04 7.71
CA GLU A 78 7.39 -12.46 7.53
C GLU A 78 8.03 -13.05 6.27
N MET A 79 8.54 -12.19 5.37
CA MET A 79 9.25 -12.63 4.18
C MET A 79 10.62 -13.23 4.53
N ASP A 80 10.86 -14.46 4.04
CA ASP A 80 12.17 -15.09 4.15
C ASP A 80 13.18 -14.42 3.22
N SER A 81 14.02 -13.56 3.82
CA SER A 81 15.08 -12.83 3.11
C SER A 81 16.10 -13.77 2.43
N SER A 82 16.25 -15.01 2.90
CA SER A 82 17.15 -16.01 2.32
C SER A 82 16.61 -16.54 0.99
N SER A 83 15.32 -16.83 0.95
CA SER A 83 14.60 -17.20 -0.28
C SER A 83 14.61 -16.09 -1.32
N LEU A 84 14.44 -14.83 -0.86
CA LEU A 84 14.50 -13.65 -1.73
C LEU A 84 15.87 -13.52 -2.42
N LYS A 85 16.95 -13.64 -1.66
CA LYS A 85 18.33 -13.57 -2.19
C LYS A 85 18.63 -14.73 -3.15
N ARG A 86 18.21 -15.94 -2.82
CA ARG A 86 18.47 -17.15 -3.61
C ARG A 86 17.75 -17.11 -4.96
N ASN A 87 16.53 -16.58 -5.02
CA ASN A 87 15.68 -16.56 -6.21
C ASN A 87 15.47 -15.15 -6.77
N LYS A 88 16.41 -14.21 -6.56
CA LYS A 88 16.26 -12.78 -6.92
C LYS A 88 15.79 -12.53 -8.36
N TYR A 89 16.29 -13.30 -9.32
CA TYR A 89 15.87 -13.18 -10.72
C TYR A 89 14.40 -13.54 -10.94
N ARG A 90 13.92 -14.59 -10.28
CA ARG A 90 12.50 -15.00 -10.37
C ARG A 90 11.60 -13.94 -9.76
N PHE A 91 11.98 -13.37 -8.63
CA PHE A 91 11.26 -12.26 -7.99
C PHE A 91 11.21 -11.02 -8.89
N MET A 92 12.36 -10.64 -9.47
CA MET A 92 12.41 -9.49 -10.39
C MET A 92 11.58 -9.72 -11.65
N MET A 93 11.75 -10.86 -12.32
CA MET A 93 11.00 -11.16 -13.55
C MET A 93 9.50 -11.22 -13.29
N PHE A 94 9.09 -11.89 -12.21
CA PHE A 94 7.68 -12.02 -11.89
C PHE A 94 7.09 -10.67 -11.43
N GLY A 95 7.82 -9.88 -10.64
CA GLY A 95 7.41 -8.54 -10.24
C GLY A 95 7.31 -7.57 -11.42
N LEU A 96 8.28 -7.62 -12.33
CA LEU A 96 8.23 -6.83 -13.57
C LEU A 96 7.04 -7.25 -14.46
N ALA A 97 6.82 -8.56 -14.65
CA ALA A 97 5.69 -9.06 -15.42
C ALA A 97 4.34 -8.66 -14.78
N THR A 98 4.23 -8.76 -13.45
CA THR A 98 3.04 -8.38 -12.68
C THR A 98 2.73 -6.88 -12.81
N PHE A 99 3.74 -6.04 -13.04
CA PHE A 99 3.56 -4.62 -13.32
C PHE A 99 3.30 -4.36 -14.81
N VAL A 100 4.19 -4.82 -15.69
CA VAL A 100 4.18 -4.47 -17.12
C VAL A 100 2.95 -5.00 -17.86
N VAL A 101 2.49 -6.22 -17.54
CA VAL A 101 1.35 -6.82 -18.24
C VAL A 101 0.06 -6.04 -17.98
N PRO A 102 -0.41 -5.82 -16.73
CA PRO A 102 -1.61 -5.04 -16.51
C PRO A 102 -1.43 -3.57 -16.91
N PHE A 103 -0.24 -2.97 -16.68
CA PHE A 103 0.05 -1.62 -17.13
C PHE A 103 -0.14 -1.46 -18.65
N GLY A 104 0.48 -2.34 -19.44
CA GLY A 104 0.38 -2.30 -20.89
C GLY A 104 -1.02 -2.54 -21.42
N LEU A 105 -1.74 -3.52 -20.84
CA LEU A 105 -3.12 -3.81 -21.22
C LEU A 105 -4.05 -2.62 -20.93
N ILE A 106 -3.96 -2.05 -19.74
CA ILE A 106 -4.81 -0.92 -19.35
C ILE A 106 -4.46 0.35 -20.12
N TYR A 107 -3.17 0.58 -20.39
CA TYR A 107 -2.76 1.69 -21.26
C TYR A 107 -3.34 1.58 -22.67
N LEU A 108 -3.26 0.40 -23.28
CA LEU A 108 -3.84 0.14 -24.60
C LEU A 108 -5.39 0.27 -24.58
N LEU A 109 -6.05 -0.23 -23.54
CA LEU A 109 -7.50 -0.04 -23.38
C LEU A 109 -7.86 1.44 -23.21
N GLY A 110 -7.12 2.19 -22.41
CA GLY A 110 -7.33 3.60 -22.18
C GLY A 110 -7.23 4.43 -23.47
N THR A 111 -6.19 4.18 -24.26
CA THR A 111 -5.94 4.92 -25.51
C THR A 111 -6.84 4.47 -26.67
N SER A 112 -7.02 3.15 -26.86
CA SER A 112 -7.69 2.60 -28.04
C SER A 112 -9.19 2.45 -27.88
N PHE A 113 -9.67 2.11 -26.68
CA PHE A 113 -11.09 1.86 -26.43
C PHE A 113 -11.79 3.04 -25.74
N LEU A 114 -11.18 3.60 -24.71
CA LEU A 114 -11.77 4.68 -23.92
C LEU A 114 -11.47 6.06 -24.51
N HIS A 115 -10.57 6.13 -25.51
CA HIS A 115 -10.14 7.39 -26.13
C HIS A 115 -9.68 8.46 -25.12
N TYR A 116 -9.08 8.02 -24.00
CA TYR A 116 -8.50 8.92 -23.02
C TYR A 116 -7.23 9.57 -23.53
N THR A 117 -6.90 10.74 -22.99
CA THR A 117 -5.61 11.36 -23.24
C THR A 117 -4.47 10.46 -22.76
N THR A 118 -3.28 10.60 -23.35
CA THR A 118 -2.09 9.80 -22.98
C THR A 118 -1.81 9.88 -21.49
N ALA A 119 -1.92 11.07 -20.88
CA ALA A 119 -1.70 11.27 -19.45
C ALA A 119 -2.75 10.51 -18.59
N ALA A 120 -4.04 10.60 -18.94
CA ALA A 120 -5.10 9.90 -18.23
C ALA A 120 -4.96 8.37 -18.37
N SER A 121 -4.59 7.88 -19.56
CA SER A 121 -4.34 6.45 -19.80
C SER A 121 -3.15 5.93 -19.00
N LEU A 122 -2.06 6.70 -18.88
CA LEU A 122 -0.90 6.37 -18.08
C LEU A 122 -1.25 6.34 -16.58
N LEU A 123 -2.00 7.32 -16.08
CA LEU A 123 -2.45 7.35 -14.69
C LEU A 123 -3.34 6.13 -14.37
N LEU A 124 -4.30 5.83 -15.24
CA LEU A 124 -5.18 4.68 -15.07
C LEU A 124 -4.39 3.36 -15.09
N ALA A 125 -3.47 3.22 -16.03
CA ALA A 125 -2.60 2.05 -16.14
C ALA A 125 -1.73 1.87 -14.89
N THR A 126 -1.17 2.95 -14.35
CA THR A 126 -0.36 2.94 -13.14
C THR A 126 -1.18 2.51 -11.91
N LEU A 127 -2.40 3.03 -11.77
CA LEU A 127 -3.32 2.66 -10.69
C LEU A 127 -3.68 1.17 -10.75
N MET A 128 -4.02 0.67 -11.94
CA MET A 128 -4.44 -0.73 -12.12
C MET A 128 -3.28 -1.72 -12.03
N ALA A 129 -2.06 -1.30 -12.35
CA ALA A 129 -0.85 -2.11 -12.17
C ALA A 129 -0.36 -2.15 -10.71
N SER A 130 -0.86 -1.24 -9.87
CA SER A 130 -0.56 -1.20 -8.45
C SER A 130 -1.34 -2.27 -7.70
N ASN A 131 -0.69 -3.38 -7.38
CA ASN A 131 -1.28 -4.47 -6.60
C ASN A 131 -1.07 -4.21 -5.11
N THR A 132 -2.16 -4.27 -4.33
CA THR A 132 -2.09 -4.15 -2.87
C THR A 132 -2.05 -5.51 -2.19
N LEU A 133 -1.41 -5.59 -1.02
CA LEU A 133 -1.29 -6.81 -0.23
C LEU A 133 -2.59 -7.17 0.54
N ILE A 134 -3.76 -6.88 -0.02
CA ILE A 134 -5.07 -7.14 0.61
C ILE A 134 -5.25 -8.62 0.96
N ALA A 135 -4.73 -9.53 0.14
CA ALA A 135 -4.82 -10.97 0.39
C ALA A 135 -3.91 -11.47 1.52
N TYR A 136 -2.93 -10.67 1.96
CA TYR A 136 -1.93 -11.10 2.93
C TYR A 136 -2.52 -11.52 4.30
N PRO A 137 -3.45 -10.77 4.92
CA PRO A 137 -4.11 -11.20 6.15
C PRO A 137 -4.90 -12.52 5.99
N ILE A 138 -5.42 -12.79 4.80
CA ILE A 138 -6.11 -14.05 4.49
C ILE A 138 -5.11 -15.20 4.47
N ILE A 139 -3.98 -15.02 3.81
CA ILE A 139 -2.88 -15.98 3.75
C ILE A 139 -2.36 -16.30 5.16
N GLY A 140 -2.26 -15.27 6.03
CA GLY A 140 -1.86 -15.39 7.41
C GLY A 140 -2.78 -16.32 8.23
N ARG A 141 -4.09 -16.23 8.02
CA ARG A 141 -5.09 -17.09 8.69
C ARG A 141 -4.94 -18.57 8.35
N TYR A 142 -4.47 -18.88 7.14
CA TYR A 142 -4.23 -20.27 6.69
C TYR A 142 -2.81 -20.77 6.99
N GLY A 143 -1.96 -19.96 7.62
CA GLY A 143 -0.58 -20.33 7.96
C GLY A 143 0.32 -20.55 6.75
N LEU A 144 -0.02 -19.98 5.59
CA LEU A 144 0.66 -20.19 4.31
C LEU A 144 1.79 -19.20 4.03
N GLN A 145 2.15 -18.31 4.97
CA GLN A 145 3.15 -17.25 4.78
C GLN A 145 4.53 -17.80 4.40
N ARG A 146 4.89 -19.00 4.87
CA ARG A 146 6.17 -19.66 4.57
C ARG A 146 6.20 -20.40 3.25
N ASN A 147 5.07 -20.46 2.52
CA ASN A 147 5.02 -21.11 1.22
C ASN A 147 5.85 -20.32 0.20
N PRO A 148 6.78 -20.97 -0.55
CA PRO A 148 7.62 -20.28 -1.53
C PRO A 148 6.83 -19.52 -2.62
N ALA A 149 5.67 -20.04 -3.03
CA ALA A 149 4.80 -19.36 -3.99
C ALA A 149 4.18 -18.08 -3.42
N VAL A 150 3.78 -18.11 -2.14
CA VAL A 150 3.27 -16.93 -1.44
C VAL A 150 4.37 -15.89 -1.27
N ALA A 151 5.56 -16.30 -0.82
CA ALA A 151 6.71 -15.41 -0.70
C ALA A 151 7.05 -14.75 -2.05
N LEU A 152 7.04 -15.54 -3.15
CA LEU A 152 7.25 -15.01 -4.50
C LEU A 152 6.19 -13.98 -4.87
N SER A 153 4.91 -14.29 -4.64
CA SER A 153 3.79 -13.38 -4.96
C SER A 153 3.90 -12.07 -4.18
N VAL A 154 4.09 -12.14 -2.85
CA VAL A 154 4.23 -10.97 -1.97
C VAL A 154 5.43 -10.10 -2.36
N GLY A 155 6.60 -10.72 -2.58
CA GLY A 155 7.79 -9.99 -2.99
C GLY A 155 7.65 -9.32 -4.36
N SER A 156 6.99 -9.99 -5.29
CA SER A 156 6.70 -9.45 -6.62
C SER A 156 5.74 -8.27 -6.57
N THR A 157 4.74 -8.34 -5.70
CA THR A 157 3.79 -7.24 -5.46
C THR A 157 4.52 -6.00 -4.95
N MET A 158 5.51 -6.14 -4.06
CA MET A 158 6.31 -5.01 -3.59
C MET A 158 7.12 -4.36 -4.72
N ILE A 159 7.68 -5.16 -5.64
CA ILE A 159 8.36 -4.64 -6.83
C ILE A 159 7.38 -3.88 -7.74
N ALA A 160 6.20 -4.45 -7.98
CA ALA A 160 5.17 -3.81 -8.79
C ALA A 160 4.69 -2.49 -8.18
N LEU A 161 4.48 -2.44 -6.85
CA LEU A 161 4.14 -1.21 -6.12
C LEU A 161 5.23 -0.15 -6.26
N PHE A 162 6.50 -0.52 -6.08
CA PHE A 162 7.62 0.39 -6.23
C PHE A 162 7.69 0.97 -7.65
N LEU A 163 7.56 0.13 -8.68
CA LEU A 163 7.53 0.57 -10.08
C LEU A 163 6.35 1.50 -10.36
N SER A 164 5.18 1.17 -9.83
CA SER A 164 3.99 2.00 -9.94
C SER A 164 4.19 3.39 -9.34
N LEU A 165 4.78 3.48 -8.14
CA LEU A 165 5.09 4.75 -7.50
C LEU A 165 6.13 5.57 -8.29
N VAL A 166 7.15 4.92 -8.83
CA VAL A 166 8.16 5.59 -9.68
C VAL A 166 7.51 6.14 -10.95
N VAL A 167 6.67 5.34 -11.62
CA VAL A 167 5.96 5.80 -12.84
C VAL A 167 4.99 6.93 -12.51
N LEU A 168 4.24 6.83 -11.39
CA LEU A 168 3.37 7.91 -10.94
C LEU A 168 4.14 9.20 -10.68
N ALA A 169 5.26 9.10 -9.96
CA ALA A 169 6.12 10.25 -9.70
C ALA A 169 6.69 10.86 -11.00
N MET A 170 7.03 10.03 -12.00
CA MET A 170 7.43 10.50 -13.33
C MET A 170 6.32 11.28 -14.04
N ILE A 171 5.09 10.76 -14.01
CA ILE A 171 3.94 11.42 -14.65
C ILE A 171 3.66 12.78 -14.00
N VAL A 172 3.65 12.84 -12.68
CA VAL A 172 3.41 14.08 -11.91
C VAL A 172 4.53 15.09 -12.18
N ALA A 173 5.77 14.65 -12.15
CA ALA A 173 6.93 15.50 -12.39
C ALA A 173 6.95 16.06 -13.83
N ALA A 174 6.63 15.25 -14.82
CA ALA A 174 6.53 15.69 -16.22
C ALA A 174 5.44 16.74 -16.45
N HIS A 175 4.40 16.75 -15.60
CA HIS A 175 3.31 17.73 -15.70
C HIS A 175 3.65 19.09 -15.11
N HIS A 176 4.58 19.14 -14.13
CA HIS A 176 4.93 20.37 -13.41
C HIS A 176 6.15 21.10 -13.98
N GLU A 177 7.16 20.39 -14.47
CA GLU A 177 8.47 20.98 -14.75
C GLU A 177 8.92 20.90 -16.23
N GLY A 178 8.09 20.38 -17.15
CA GLY A 178 8.47 20.23 -18.56
C GLY A 178 9.59 19.19 -18.76
N GLY A 179 9.50 18.34 -19.77
CA GLY A 179 10.31 17.12 -19.89
C GLY A 179 11.74 17.28 -20.46
N ASP A 180 12.55 18.19 -19.97
CA ASP A 180 13.94 18.32 -20.39
C ASP A 180 14.79 17.10 -20.00
N ALA A 181 15.76 16.72 -20.83
CA ALA A 181 16.65 15.58 -20.59
C ALA A 181 17.42 15.71 -19.26
N LEU A 182 17.76 16.93 -18.87
CA LEU A 182 18.43 17.25 -17.60
C LEU A 182 17.52 16.98 -16.40
N PHE A 183 16.23 17.28 -16.54
CA PHE A 183 15.20 16.98 -15.51
C PHE A 183 15.11 15.47 -15.28
N TRP A 184 15.03 14.66 -16.31
CA TRP A 184 14.95 13.20 -16.19
C TRP A 184 16.20 12.60 -15.53
N LEU A 185 17.38 13.13 -15.84
CA LEU A 185 18.62 12.72 -15.20
C LEU A 185 18.59 13.01 -13.70
N TRP A 186 18.18 14.22 -13.30
CA TRP A 186 18.06 14.61 -11.90
C TRP A 186 16.99 13.80 -11.16
N PHE A 187 15.86 13.50 -11.81
CA PHE A 187 14.81 12.67 -11.25
C PHE A 187 15.32 11.26 -10.93
N VAL A 188 15.93 10.58 -11.90
CA VAL A 188 16.51 9.25 -11.70
C VAL A 188 17.59 9.26 -10.62
N LEU A 189 18.45 10.29 -10.62
CA LEU A 189 19.49 10.44 -9.60
C LEU A 189 18.90 10.58 -8.20
N LYS A 190 17.84 11.38 -8.02
CA LYS A 190 17.14 11.54 -6.74
C LYS A 190 16.51 10.22 -6.27
N VAL A 191 15.84 9.49 -7.16
CA VAL A 191 15.24 8.18 -6.84
C VAL A 191 16.32 7.17 -6.44
N VAL A 192 17.39 7.06 -7.20
CA VAL A 192 18.52 6.16 -6.89
C VAL A 192 19.20 6.56 -5.58
N ALA A 193 19.45 7.85 -5.37
CA ALA A 193 20.04 8.36 -4.13
C ALA A 193 19.15 8.07 -2.91
N PHE A 194 17.84 8.25 -3.05
CA PHE A 194 16.87 7.91 -2.00
C PHE A 194 16.90 6.40 -1.68
N CYS A 195 16.81 5.54 -2.70
CA CYS A 195 16.85 4.09 -2.51
C CYS A 195 18.18 3.63 -1.90
N ALA A 196 19.31 4.16 -2.38
CA ALA A 196 20.63 3.86 -1.83
C ALA A 196 20.77 4.35 -0.39
N GLY A 197 20.29 5.56 -0.10
CA GLY A 197 20.25 6.12 1.25
C GLY A 197 19.45 5.24 2.19
N MET A 198 18.23 4.88 1.82
CA MET A 198 17.39 3.98 2.63
C MET A 198 18.05 2.62 2.85
N ALA A 199 18.60 1.99 1.80
CA ALA A 199 19.26 0.70 1.89
C ALA A 199 20.55 0.74 2.76
N PHE A 200 21.20 1.89 2.86
CA PHE A 200 22.42 2.06 3.63
C PHE A 200 22.16 2.50 5.07
N PHE A 201 21.35 3.55 5.27
CA PHE A 201 21.11 4.16 6.58
C PHE A 201 20.16 3.34 7.45
N VAL A 202 19.02 2.87 6.91
CA VAL A 202 18.02 2.17 7.71
C VAL A 202 18.59 0.91 8.37
N PRO A 203 19.29 -0.03 7.68
CA PRO A 203 19.83 -1.21 8.34
C PRO A 203 20.94 -0.92 9.34
N ARG A 204 21.72 0.16 9.13
CA ARG A 204 22.74 0.58 10.09
C ARG A 204 22.12 1.16 11.35
N LEU A 205 21.16 2.07 11.19
CA LEU A 205 20.47 2.72 12.29
C LEU A 205 19.68 1.70 13.11
N THR A 206 18.96 0.79 12.44
CA THR A 206 18.20 -0.28 13.09
C THR A 206 19.12 -1.21 13.88
N ARG A 207 20.24 -1.66 13.29
CA ARG A 207 21.20 -2.50 14.01
C ARG A 207 21.84 -1.81 15.20
N TRP A 208 22.18 -0.53 15.06
CA TRP A 208 22.73 0.27 16.16
C TRP A 208 21.71 0.40 17.30
N PHE A 209 20.48 0.72 17.00
CA PHE A 209 19.42 0.91 18.01
C PHE A 209 19.06 -0.40 18.72
N LEU A 210 18.81 -1.48 17.95
CA LEU A 210 18.43 -2.79 18.50
C LEU A 210 19.55 -3.41 19.37
N ARG A 211 20.82 -3.07 19.11
CA ARG A 211 21.94 -3.50 19.96
C ARG A 211 22.03 -2.70 21.27
N ARG A 212 21.57 -1.47 21.26
CA ARG A 212 21.67 -0.55 22.40
C ARG A 212 20.50 -0.69 23.37
N TYR A 213 19.31 -0.95 22.83
CA TYR A 213 18.06 -1.01 23.59
C TYR A 213 17.40 -2.37 23.38
N SER A 214 17.21 -3.13 24.48
CA SER A 214 16.61 -4.48 24.46
C SER A 214 15.12 -4.48 24.81
N ASP A 215 14.55 -3.33 25.17
CA ASP A 215 13.14 -3.21 25.51
C ASP A 215 12.25 -3.32 24.27
N ALA A 216 11.29 -4.26 24.31
CA ALA A 216 10.39 -4.55 23.19
C ALA A 216 9.52 -3.35 22.79
N VAL A 217 9.11 -2.54 23.78
CA VAL A 217 8.26 -1.36 23.52
C VAL A 217 9.08 -0.28 22.80
N MET A 218 10.31 -0.02 23.24
CA MET A 218 11.20 0.93 22.56
C MET A 218 11.54 0.48 21.15
N GLN A 219 11.78 -0.81 20.94
CA GLN A 219 12.06 -1.38 19.61
C GLN A 219 10.87 -1.21 18.67
N PHE A 220 9.66 -1.48 19.18
CA PHE A 220 8.43 -1.27 18.40
C PHE A 220 8.22 0.19 18.00
N ILE A 221 8.35 1.13 18.95
CA ILE A 221 8.22 2.57 18.69
C ILE A 221 9.27 3.04 17.67
N PHE A 222 10.52 2.58 17.80
CA PHE A 222 11.60 2.93 16.88
C PHE A 222 11.32 2.42 15.45
N VAL A 223 10.85 1.19 15.31
CA VAL A 223 10.49 0.62 14.02
C VAL A 223 9.34 1.39 13.38
N MET A 224 8.30 1.72 14.15
CA MET A 224 7.19 2.54 13.68
C MET A 224 7.66 3.93 13.25
N ALA A 225 8.54 4.58 14.03
CA ALA A 225 9.10 5.88 13.68
C ALA A 225 9.86 5.86 12.34
N ILE A 226 10.71 4.84 12.10
CA ILE A 226 11.40 4.68 10.81
C ILE A 226 10.41 4.43 9.67
N LEU A 227 9.38 3.62 9.91
CA LEU A 227 8.37 3.31 8.91
C LEU A 227 7.62 4.59 8.49
N PHE A 228 7.24 5.44 9.44
CA PHE A 228 6.61 6.73 9.14
C PHE A 228 7.56 7.75 8.50
N LEU A 229 8.85 7.71 8.86
CA LEU A 229 9.86 8.57 8.23
C LEU A 229 10.10 8.21 6.76
N SER A 230 9.88 6.93 6.39
CA SER A 230 10.14 6.42 5.04
C SER A 230 8.92 6.51 4.13
N ALA A 231 7.74 6.76 4.67
CA ALA A 231 6.47 6.88 3.96
C ALA A 231 6.17 8.30 3.50
#